data_46f0f42f0ede636063b5861fccacb0c4
#
_entry.id   46f0f42f0ede636063b5861fccacb0c4
#
_cell.length_a   1.000
_cell.length_b   1.000
_cell.length_c   1.000
_cell.angle_alpha   90.00
_cell.angle_beta   90.00
_cell.angle_gamma   90.00
#
_symmetry.space_group_name_H-M   'P 1'
#
loop_
_entity.id
_entity.type
_entity.pdbx_description
1 polymer ?
#
loop_
_entity_poly.entity_id
_entity_poly.type
_entity_poly.pdbx_seq_one_letter_code
_entity_poly.pdbx_strand_id
1 'polypeptide(L)'
;MAFTLSTNKNKVVKLSDQVNPIIWAGSDAALNSSIYRTENGQPMGQMYGYVVDGIIQDQAEIDALNAQSPDGLYQQAGTAPGDLKYKDLNGDGKVTNEDKTYIGNPWPDLMYGLNKICHGKALI
;
A
#
# COMPACT_ATOMS: atom_id res chain seq x y z
N MET A 1 2.65 -37.95 6.38
CA MET A 1 1.92 -36.67 6.39
C MET A 1 2.66 -35.73 7.32
N ALA A 2 3.02 -34.53 6.85
CA ALA A 2 3.69 -33.50 7.65
C ALA A 2 2.91 -32.19 7.52
N PHE A 3 2.72 -31.51 8.63
CA PHE A 3 2.11 -30.18 8.70
C PHE A 3 3.12 -29.21 9.30
N THR A 4 3.30 -28.09 8.66
CA THR A 4 4.20 -27.02 9.12
C THR A 4 3.38 -25.74 9.27
N LEU A 5 3.56 -25.06 10.39
CA LEU A 5 2.96 -23.78 10.70
C LEU A 5 4.08 -22.83 11.14
N SER A 6 4.13 -21.64 10.58
CA SER A 6 5.10 -20.61 10.94
C SER A 6 4.41 -19.25 11.05
N THR A 7 4.72 -18.53 12.11
CA THR A 7 4.29 -17.15 12.32
C THR A 7 5.49 -16.24 12.41
N ASN A 8 5.43 -15.06 11.81
CA ASN A 8 6.49 -14.08 11.90
C ASN A 8 5.90 -12.69 12.17
N LYS A 9 6.49 -11.97 13.12
CA LYS A 9 6.21 -10.57 13.36
C LYS A 9 7.54 -9.84 13.46
N ASN A 10 7.71 -8.80 12.64
CA ASN A 10 8.87 -7.95 12.71
C ASN A 10 8.47 -6.52 13.07
N LYS A 11 9.37 -5.83 13.76
CA LYS A 11 9.20 -4.43 14.12
C LYS A 11 10.56 -3.77 14.16
N VAL A 12 10.69 -2.65 13.48
CA VAL A 12 11.90 -1.83 13.55
C VAL A 12 11.93 -1.10 14.89
N VAL A 13 12.92 -1.41 15.69
CA VAL A 13 13.09 -0.77 17.00
C VAL A 13 13.77 0.59 16.84
N LYS A 14 14.86 0.63 16.05
CA LYS A 14 15.65 1.84 15.83
C LYS A 14 16.41 1.73 14.51
N LEU A 15 16.31 2.73 13.65
CA LEU A 15 17.04 2.81 12.38
C LEU A 15 18.36 3.57 12.53
N SER A 16 18.33 4.71 13.20
CA SER A 16 19.53 5.52 13.46
C SER A 16 19.29 6.46 14.65
N ASP A 17 20.33 7.20 15.05
CA ASP A 17 20.22 8.23 16.12
C ASP A 17 19.62 9.55 15.62
N GLN A 18 19.26 9.64 14.35
CA GLN A 18 18.56 10.81 13.80
C GLN A 18 17.12 10.87 14.29
N VAL A 19 16.53 12.06 14.29
CA VAL A 19 15.13 12.26 14.61
C VAL A 19 14.28 11.73 13.46
N ASN A 20 13.41 10.73 13.75
CA ASN A 20 12.48 10.11 12.80
C ASN A 20 13.11 9.66 11.48
N PRO A 21 14.11 8.78 11.51
CA PRO A 21 14.70 8.28 10.28
C PRO A 21 13.67 7.45 9.49
N ILE A 22 13.55 7.76 8.20
CA ILE A 22 12.69 7.06 7.27
C ILE A 22 13.56 6.56 6.12
N ILE A 23 13.48 5.27 5.83
CA ILE A 23 14.13 4.68 4.65
C ILE A 23 13.06 4.44 3.60
N TRP A 24 13.25 5.06 2.45
CA TRP A 24 12.45 4.85 1.25
C TRP A 24 13.17 3.87 0.32
N ALA A 25 12.46 2.88 -0.19
CA ALA A 25 13.00 1.88 -1.09
C ALA A 25 12.02 1.57 -2.23
N GLY A 26 12.51 0.89 -3.27
CA GLY A 26 11.69 0.48 -4.40
C GLY A 26 11.24 1.66 -5.26
N SER A 27 12.19 2.54 -5.62
CA SER A 27 11.89 3.56 -6.63
C SER A 27 11.65 2.87 -7.98
N ASP A 28 10.45 2.97 -8.50
CA ASP A 28 10.16 2.66 -9.88
C ASP A 28 10.49 3.89 -10.74
N ALA A 29 11.36 3.73 -11.72
CA ALA A 29 11.73 4.81 -12.63
C ALA A 29 10.51 5.33 -13.43
N ALA A 30 9.53 4.47 -13.69
CA ALA A 30 8.29 4.84 -14.37
C ALA A 30 7.35 5.65 -13.46
N LEU A 31 7.34 5.38 -12.15
CA LEU A 31 6.47 6.05 -11.19
C LEU A 31 7.14 7.24 -10.51
N ASN A 32 8.44 7.40 -10.67
CA ASN A 32 9.26 8.44 -10.01
C ASN A 32 8.94 8.62 -8.52
N SER A 33 8.62 7.52 -7.84
CA SER A 33 8.26 7.52 -6.43
C SER A 33 8.75 6.27 -5.72
N SER A 34 9.01 6.41 -4.43
CA SER A 34 9.35 5.28 -3.56
C SER A 34 8.08 4.64 -3.04
N ILE A 35 7.97 3.31 -3.20
CA ILE A 35 6.77 2.52 -2.91
C ILE A 35 6.82 1.97 -1.48
N TYR A 36 8.01 1.70 -0.97
CA TYR A 36 8.20 1.10 0.35
C TYR A 36 8.73 2.13 1.35
N ARG A 37 8.20 2.06 2.54
CA ARG A 37 8.61 2.91 3.67
C ARG A 37 8.99 2.05 4.87
N THR A 38 10.10 2.38 5.51
CA THR A 38 10.55 1.77 6.75
C THR A 38 10.80 2.87 7.78
N GLU A 39 10.16 2.79 8.93
CA GLU A 39 10.34 3.74 10.03
C GLU A 39 10.31 3.04 11.38
N ASN A 40 10.74 3.75 12.41
CA ASN A 40 10.75 3.23 13.77
C ASN A 40 9.32 2.88 14.24
N GLY A 41 9.17 1.75 14.86
CA GLY A 41 7.89 1.29 15.39
C GLY A 41 7.01 0.51 14.39
N GLN A 42 7.36 0.49 13.12
CA GLN A 42 6.63 -0.20 12.05
C GLN A 42 7.39 -1.43 11.56
N PRO A 43 6.71 -2.39 10.91
CA PRO A 43 7.38 -3.44 10.16
C PRO A 43 8.27 -2.89 9.05
N MET A 44 9.34 -3.62 8.74
CA MET A 44 10.27 -3.23 7.69
C MET A 44 9.63 -3.36 6.30
N GLY A 45 9.81 -2.36 5.44
CA GLY A 45 9.44 -2.42 4.02
C GLY A 45 7.92 -2.41 3.77
N GLN A 46 7.14 -1.74 4.60
CA GLN A 46 5.70 -1.60 4.34
C GLN A 46 5.42 -0.82 3.07
N MET A 47 4.38 -1.21 2.35
CA MET A 47 3.87 -0.48 1.20
C MET A 47 3.20 0.80 1.67
N TYR A 48 3.60 1.93 1.08
CA TYR A 48 3.12 3.26 1.46
C TYR A 48 2.61 4.00 0.23
N GLY A 49 1.36 4.45 0.26
CA GLY A 49 0.73 5.08 -0.88
C GLY A 49 -0.67 5.59 -0.57
N TYR A 50 -1.40 5.94 -1.62
CA TYR A 50 -2.77 6.42 -1.52
C TYR A 50 -3.76 5.27 -1.37
N VAL A 51 -4.83 5.52 -0.61
CA VAL A 51 -5.99 4.64 -0.55
C VAL A 51 -6.92 4.98 -1.71
N VAL A 52 -7.32 3.96 -2.47
CA VAL A 52 -8.29 4.11 -3.55
C VAL A 52 -9.70 4.04 -2.97
N ASP A 53 -10.52 5.02 -3.27
CA ASP A 53 -11.94 5.09 -2.89
C ASP A 53 -12.86 4.50 -3.96
N GLY A 54 -12.42 4.53 -5.22
CA GLY A 54 -13.18 4.01 -6.35
C GLY A 54 -12.57 4.41 -7.69
N ILE A 55 -13.41 4.38 -8.72
CA ILE A 55 -13.10 4.84 -10.07
C ILE A 55 -14.05 5.98 -10.41
N ILE A 56 -13.51 7.07 -10.90
CA ILE A 56 -14.29 8.23 -11.36
C ILE A 56 -15.14 7.82 -12.56
N GLN A 57 -16.45 8.02 -12.46
CA GLN A 57 -17.40 7.54 -13.47
C GLN A 57 -17.60 8.53 -14.61
N ASP A 58 -17.70 9.81 -14.30
CA ASP A 58 -18.00 10.85 -15.28
C ASP A 58 -17.34 12.18 -14.93
N GLN A 59 -17.43 13.13 -15.88
CA GLN A 59 -16.89 14.49 -15.73
C GLN A 59 -17.60 15.28 -14.63
N ALA A 60 -18.88 15.04 -14.41
CA ALA A 60 -19.64 15.74 -13.39
C ALA A 60 -19.16 15.43 -11.98
N GLU A 61 -18.69 14.17 -11.74
CA GLU A 61 -18.05 13.79 -10.48
C GLU A 61 -16.73 14.56 -10.26
N ILE A 62 -15.91 14.71 -11.32
CA ILE A 62 -14.66 15.48 -11.25
C ILE A 62 -14.95 16.94 -10.92
N ASP A 63 -15.92 17.55 -11.61
CA ASP A 63 -16.29 18.94 -11.40
C ASP A 63 -16.83 19.18 -9.98
N ALA A 64 -17.62 18.23 -9.45
CA ALA A 64 -18.11 18.28 -8.08
C ALA A 64 -17.00 18.17 -7.03
N LEU A 65 -16.04 17.27 -7.23
CA LEU A 65 -14.86 17.12 -6.37
C LEU A 65 -13.97 18.37 -6.40
N ASN A 66 -13.72 18.90 -7.58
CA ASN A 66 -12.93 20.11 -7.77
C ASN A 66 -13.61 21.34 -7.15
N ALA A 67 -14.94 21.44 -7.22
CA ALA A 67 -15.69 22.53 -6.61
C ALA A 67 -15.63 22.52 -5.07
N GLN A 68 -15.42 21.36 -4.46
CA GLN A 68 -15.25 21.20 -3.01
C GLN A 68 -13.81 21.45 -2.55
N SER A 69 -12.84 21.39 -3.47
CA SER A 69 -11.42 21.58 -3.15
C SER A 69 -11.10 23.07 -2.98
N PRO A 70 -10.30 23.44 -1.98
CA PRO A 70 -9.88 24.84 -1.75
C PRO A 70 -9.17 25.49 -2.94
N ASP A 71 -8.41 24.68 -3.69
CA ASP A 71 -7.60 25.13 -4.83
C ASP A 71 -8.31 24.87 -6.17
N GLY A 72 -9.57 24.39 -6.16
CA GLY A 72 -10.29 24.02 -7.37
C GLY A 72 -9.76 22.74 -8.04
N LEU A 73 -8.96 21.96 -7.34
CA LEU A 73 -8.34 20.74 -7.85
C LEU A 73 -8.31 19.68 -6.74
N TYR A 74 -9.13 18.65 -6.86
CA TYR A 74 -9.20 17.58 -5.86
C TYR A 74 -7.98 16.64 -5.93
N GLN A 75 -7.59 16.20 -7.12
CA GLN A 75 -6.42 15.37 -7.35
C GLN A 75 -5.37 16.13 -8.16
N GLN A 76 -5.03 15.63 -9.32
CA GLN A 76 -4.08 16.25 -10.25
C GLN A 76 -4.79 16.83 -11.46
N ALA A 77 -4.16 17.79 -12.11
CA ALA A 77 -4.62 18.28 -13.39
C ALA A 77 -4.55 17.17 -14.44
N GLY A 78 -5.64 17.00 -15.21
CA GLY A 78 -5.74 15.95 -16.22
C GLY A 78 -6.43 14.67 -15.76
N THR A 79 -6.97 14.65 -14.54
CA THR A 79 -7.88 13.58 -14.10
C THR A 79 -9.07 13.45 -15.04
N ALA A 80 -9.37 12.23 -15.49
CA ALA A 80 -10.40 11.92 -16.47
C ALA A 80 -11.34 10.81 -15.98
N PRO A 81 -12.54 10.68 -16.52
CA PRO A 81 -13.41 9.53 -16.27
C PRO A 81 -12.68 8.22 -16.59
N GLY A 82 -12.77 7.26 -15.65
CA GLY A 82 -12.02 6.00 -15.69
C GLY A 82 -10.76 5.98 -14.85
N ASP A 83 -10.29 7.11 -14.35
CA ASP A 83 -9.15 7.19 -13.45
C ASP A 83 -9.52 6.75 -12.02
N LEU A 84 -8.50 6.37 -11.26
CA LEU A 84 -8.65 6.04 -9.84
C LEU A 84 -8.98 7.30 -9.04
N LYS A 85 -10.00 7.19 -8.19
CA LYS A 85 -10.34 8.18 -7.19
C LYS A 85 -9.60 7.85 -5.90
N TYR A 86 -8.75 8.75 -5.46
CA TYR A 86 -8.02 8.60 -4.20
C TYR A 86 -8.79 9.27 -3.06
N LYS A 87 -8.62 8.69 -1.88
CA LYS A 87 -9.26 9.16 -0.67
C LYS A 87 -8.45 10.28 -0.04
N ASP A 88 -9.10 11.38 0.25
CA ASP A 88 -8.60 12.42 1.13
C ASP A 88 -8.68 11.90 2.58
N LEU A 89 -7.53 11.70 3.22
CA LEU A 89 -7.44 11.12 4.56
C LEU A 89 -7.36 12.19 5.64
N ASN A 90 -6.84 13.36 5.33
CA ASN A 90 -6.71 14.46 6.27
C ASN A 90 -7.94 15.38 6.28
N GLY A 91 -8.80 15.31 5.26
CA GLY A 91 -10.05 16.06 5.14
C GLY A 91 -9.85 17.52 4.70
N ASP A 92 -8.76 17.82 4.02
CA ASP A 92 -8.46 19.18 3.54
C ASP A 92 -9.13 19.52 2.18
N GLY A 93 -9.83 18.54 1.59
CA GLY A 93 -10.58 18.68 0.34
C GLY A 93 -9.72 18.49 -0.91
N LYS A 94 -8.51 17.97 -0.78
CA LYS A 94 -7.61 17.65 -1.90
C LYS A 94 -6.74 16.44 -1.59
N VAL A 95 -6.27 15.74 -2.61
CA VAL A 95 -5.37 14.61 -2.49
C VAL A 95 -3.93 15.08 -2.66
N THR A 96 -3.14 14.97 -1.60
CA THR A 96 -1.73 15.39 -1.55
C THR A 96 -0.84 14.27 -1.03
N ASN A 97 0.46 14.52 -0.92
CA ASN A 97 1.37 13.57 -0.31
C ASN A 97 1.07 13.26 1.17
N GLU A 98 0.28 14.11 1.84
CA GLU A 98 -0.13 13.93 3.24
C GLU A 98 -1.23 12.88 3.39
N ASP A 99 -1.94 12.55 2.30
CA ASP A 99 -2.97 11.50 2.25
C ASP A 99 -2.41 10.10 2.01
N LYS A 100 -1.09 9.99 1.90
CA LYS A 100 -0.46 8.68 1.83
C LYS A 100 -0.44 8.00 3.19
N THR A 101 -0.70 6.70 3.18
CA THR A 101 -0.69 5.86 4.38
C THR A 101 -0.13 4.48 4.10
N TYR A 102 -0.01 3.66 5.13
CA TYR A 102 0.38 2.25 4.98
C TYR A 102 -0.77 1.46 4.37
N ILE A 103 -0.56 0.95 3.16
CA ILE A 103 -1.57 0.22 2.39
C ILE A 103 -1.35 -1.29 2.37
N GLY A 104 -0.19 -1.76 2.81
CA GLY A 104 0.10 -3.19 2.87
C GLY A 104 1.37 -3.55 3.62
N ASN A 105 1.40 -4.78 4.11
CA ASN A 105 2.56 -5.39 4.74
C ASN A 105 3.06 -6.54 3.87
N PRO A 106 4.32 -6.55 3.39
CA PRO A 106 4.86 -7.63 2.56
C PRO A 106 5.13 -8.91 3.35
N TRP A 107 5.12 -8.84 4.69
CA TRP A 107 5.41 -9.98 5.54
C TRP A 107 4.13 -10.73 5.89
N PRO A 108 4.01 -12.01 5.56
CA PRO A 108 2.85 -12.80 5.96
C PRO A 108 2.86 -13.04 7.48
N ASP A 109 1.71 -12.85 8.11
CA ASP A 109 1.53 -13.13 9.54
C ASP A 109 1.54 -14.64 9.83
N LEU A 110 1.08 -15.44 8.85
CA LEU A 110 0.96 -16.87 8.96
C LEU A 110 1.37 -17.56 7.66
N MET A 111 2.25 -18.54 7.76
CA MET A 111 2.59 -19.45 6.68
C MET A 111 2.25 -20.87 7.11
N TYR A 112 1.61 -21.63 6.24
CA TYR A 112 1.33 -23.05 6.52
C TYR A 112 1.68 -23.92 5.31
N GLY A 113 2.08 -25.15 5.58
CA GLY A 113 2.37 -26.15 4.57
C GLY A 113 1.83 -27.51 4.98
N LEU A 114 1.20 -28.22 4.03
CA LEU A 114 0.75 -29.59 4.19
C LEU A 114 1.43 -30.47 3.16
N ASN A 115 2.21 -31.44 3.62
CA ASN A 115 2.84 -32.44 2.75
C ASN A 115 2.22 -33.80 3.03
N LYS A 116 1.60 -34.40 1.98
CA LYS A 116 1.04 -35.76 2.01
C LYS A 116 1.71 -36.61 0.93
N ILE A 117 2.52 -37.56 1.33
CA ILE A 117 3.13 -38.54 0.41
C ILE A 117 2.23 -39.77 0.36
N CYS A 118 1.70 -40.10 -0.81
CA CYS A 118 0.93 -41.30 -1.06
C CYS A 118 1.79 -42.30 -1.85
N HIS A 119 2.03 -43.49 -1.29
CA HIS A 119 2.67 -44.58 -1.99
C HIS A 119 1.58 -45.51 -2.56
N GLY A 120 1.44 -45.51 -3.88
CA GLY A 120 0.61 -46.50 -4.58
C GLY A 120 1.45 -47.74 -4.85
N LYS A 121 0.94 -48.94 -4.58
CA LYS A 121 1.50 -50.18 -5.16
C LYS A 121 1.16 -50.18 -6.65
N ALA A 122 2.18 -50.21 -7.48
CA ALA A 122 1.96 -50.54 -8.89
C ALA A 122 1.42 -51.97 -8.93
N LEU A 123 0.24 -52.13 -9.48
CA LEU A 123 -0.25 -53.45 -9.90
C LEU A 123 0.51 -53.77 -11.21
N ILE A 124 1.39 -54.74 -11.13
CA ILE A 124 2.04 -55.40 -12.27
C ILE A 124 1.04 -56.41 -12.81
#